data_a63316467048755071e251dec993a228
#
_entry.id   a63316467048755071e251dec993a228
#
_cell.length_a   1.000
_cell.length_b   1.000
_cell.length_c   1.000
_cell.angle_alpha   90.00
_cell.angle_beta   90.00
_cell.angle_gamma   90.00
#
_symmetry.space_group_name_H-M   'P 1'
#
loop_
_entity.id
_entity.type
_entity.pdbx_description
1 polymer ?
#
loop_
_entity_poly.entity_id
_entity_poly.type
_entity_poly.pdbx_seq_one_letter_code
_entity_poly.pdbx_strand_id
1 'polypeptide(L)'
;GLIASAQAYPGEPMRDPRTMDQVARACAAGGAAGIRAQGLADLALITQHVDVPVIGLWKDGHDGVFITPTLTHAIAVAATGCQIVALDATGRPRPDGLTFAQTVAGLKEARPDVLVMADCGCLDDARAAQDAGADVLGTTLAGYTGERPVTEGPDIELVDQVAAIAEVPLVVEGRVHTPAQAALAMEHGAFAVVVGTAITHPTTITSWFVQALRSR
;
A
#
# COMPACT_ATOMS: atom_id res chain seq x y z
N GLY A 1 12.72 -2.50 -5.88
CA GLY A 1 13.17 -2.59 -4.48
C GLY A 1 12.11 -3.10 -3.53
N LEU A 2 12.48 -3.35 -2.24
CA LEU A 2 11.52 -3.76 -1.21
C LEU A 2 10.96 -2.53 -0.47
N ILE A 3 9.64 -2.47 -0.33
CA ILE A 3 8.94 -1.54 0.56
C ILE A 3 8.35 -2.36 1.71
N ALA A 4 8.68 -2.02 2.96
CA ALA A 4 8.11 -2.69 4.11
C ALA A 4 6.82 -1.97 4.55
N SER A 5 5.71 -2.72 4.68
CA SER A 5 4.45 -2.17 5.16
C SER A 5 4.37 -2.32 6.69
N ALA A 6 4.63 -1.23 7.41
CA ALA A 6 4.56 -1.17 8.86
C ALA A 6 3.16 -0.74 9.31
N GLN A 7 2.25 -1.69 9.39
CA GLN A 7 0.86 -1.45 9.77
C GLN A 7 0.40 -2.55 10.76
N ALA A 8 -0.22 -2.15 11.87
CA ALA A 8 -0.90 -3.08 12.78
C ALA A 8 -2.42 -2.83 12.72
N TYR A 9 -3.20 -3.89 12.84
CA TYR A 9 -4.66 -3.80 12.82
C TYR A 9 -5.23 -3.38 14.18
N PRO A 10 -6.43 -2.79 14.24
CA PRO A 10 -7.10 -2.53 15.51
C PRO A 10 -7.18 -3.79 16.37
N GLY A 11 -6.81 -3.67 17.65
CA GLY A 11 -6.79 -4.79 18.60
C GLY A 11 -5.52 -5.63 18.61
N GLU A 12 -4.59 -5.44 17.68
CA GLU A 12 -3.28 -6.12 17.73
C GLU A 12 -2.40 -5.54 18.85
N PRO A 13 -1.61 -6.40 19.54
CA PRO A 13 -0.70 -5.96 20.60
C PRO A 13 0.32 -4.91 20.17
N MET A 14 0.68 -4.90 18.88
CA MET A 14 1.64 -3.95 18.29
C MET A 14 0.99 -2.65 17.81
N ARG A 15 -0.32 -2.44 18.02
CA ARG A 15 -1.03 -1.23 17.57
C ARG A 15 -0.72 -0.03 18.47
N ASP A 16 0.51 0.46 18.34
CA ASP A 16 1.02 1.66 19.00
C ASP A 16 1.95 2.40 18.03
N PRO A 17 1.84 3.73 17.87
CA PRO A 17 2.67 4.48 16.93
C PRO A 17 4.17 4.35 17.17
N ARG A 18 4.62 4.22 18.41
CA ARG A 18 6.05 4.04 18.75
C ARG A 18 6.54 2.67 18.32
N THR A 19 5.69 1.64 18.43
CA THR A 19 6.01 0.30 17.95
C THR A 19 6.10 0.28 16.43
N MET A 20 5.20 0.94 15.73
CA MET A 20 5.24 1.05 14.26
C MET A 20 6.47 1.83 13.79
N ASP A 21 6.86 2.88 14.47
CA ASP A 21 8.11 3.59 14.21
C ASP A 21 9.35 2.68 14.39
N GLN A 22 9.41 1.91 15.47
CA GLN A 22 10.51 0.97 15.71
C GLN A 22 10.59 -0.11 14.62
N VAL A 23 9.44 -0.64 14.19
CA VAL A 23 9.36 -1.61 13.08
C VAL A 23 9.83 -0.98 11.78
N ALA A 24 9.38 0.23 11.46
CA ALA A 24 9.77 0.94 10.25
C ALA A 24 11.29 1.17 10.19
N ARG A 25 11.89 1.63 11.30
CA ARG A 25 13.35 1.81 11.42
C ARG A 25 14.10 0.50 11.30
N ALA A 26 13.61 -0.58 11.90
CA ALA A 26 14.23 -1.90 11.76
C ALA A 26 14.18 -2.41 10.32
N CYS A 27 13.05 -2.21 9.61
CA CYS A 27 12.93 -2.55 8.19
C CYS A 27 13.88 -1.72 7.32
N ALA A 28 13.98 -0.41 7.56
CA ALA A 28 14.92 0.45 6.84
C ALA A 28 16.38 0.02 7.09
N ALA A 29 16.76 -0.28 8.33
CA ALA A 29 18.08 -0.82 8.67
C ALA A 29 18.34 -2.19 8.02
N GLY A 30 17.32 -2.98 7.77
CA GLY A 30 17.36 -4.24 7.03
C GLY A 30 17.48 -4.08 5.51
N GLY A 31 17.49 -2.84 4.99
CA GLY A 31 17.66 -2.53 3.57
C GLY A 31 16.35 -2.33 2.81
N ALA A 32 15.22 -2.10 3.48
CA ALA A 32 14.00 -1.67 2.79
C ALA A 32 14.24 -0.33 2.10
N ALA A 33 13.86 -0.24 0.81
CA ALA A 33 14.02 0.95 -0.01
C ALA A 33 12.89 1.99 0.22
N GLY A 34 11.86 1.63 0.98
CA GLY A 34 10.76 2.50 1.36
C GLY A 34 9.93 1.88 2.49
N ILE A 35 9.12 2.70 3.13
CA ILE A 35 8.17 2.29 4.17
C ILE A 35 6.76 2.67 3.72
N ARG A 36 5.80 1.75 3.89
CA ARG A 36 4.37 2.05 3.76
C ARG A 36 3.74 1.98 5.15
N ALA A 37 3.02 3.01 5.56
CA ALA A 37 2.43 3.10 6.89
C ALA A 37 1.04 3.75 6.86
N GLN A 38 0.22 3.47 7.88
CA GLN A 38 -1.14 3.97 7.95
C GLN A 38 -1.40 4.75 9.25
N GLY A 39 -2.24 5.79 9.12
CA GLY A 39 -2.69 6.60 10.24
C GLY A 39 -1.75 7.75 10.60
N LEU A 40 -2.34 8.90 10.95
CA LEU A 40 -1.61 10.16 11.09
C LEU A 40 -0.55 10.10 12.20
N ALA A 41 -0.84 9.41 13.31
CA ALA A 41 0.08 9.31 14.44
C ALA A 41 1.32 8.46 14.11
N ASP A 42 1.14 7.34 13.39
CA ASP A 42 2.24 6.48 12.96
C ASP A 42 3.11 7.25 11.95
N LEU A 43 2.47 7.86 10.94
CA LEU A 43 3.16 8.62 9.90
C LEU A 43 3.97 9.78 10.47
N ALA A 44 3.41 10.53 11.43
CA ALA A 44 4.09 11.66 12.06
C ALA A 44 5.37 11.28 12.81
N LEU A 45 5.47 10.05 13.31
CA LEU A 45 6.70 9.53 13.92
C LEU A 45 7.65 8.94 12.88
N ILE A 46 7.15 8.09 11.99
CA ILE A 46 7.97 7.36 11.00
C ILE A 46 8.70 8.35 10.10
N THR A 47 8.02 9.37 9.59
CA THR A 47 8.62 10.37 8.68
C THR A 47 9.76 11.18 9.30
N GLN A 48 9.85 11.23 10.62
CA GLN A 48 10.94 11.91 11.33
C GLN A 48 12.16 11.03 11.56
N HIS A 49 12.02 9.69 11.45
CA HIS A 49 13.03 8.75 11.91
C HIS A 49 13.56 7.80 10.84
N VAL A 50 13.01 7.82 9.62
CA VAL A 50 13.53 7.03 8.50
C VAL A 50 13.99 7.95 7.38
N ASP A 51 15.11 7.59 6.74
CA ASP A 51 15.71 8.34 5.63
C ASP A 51 15.24 7.83 4.26
N VAL A 52 14.37 6.80 4.24
CA VAL A 52 13.80 6.24 3.01
C VAL A 52 12.41 6.84 2.74
N PRO A 53 11.95 6.88 1.47
CA PRO A 53 10.61 7.37 1.14
C PRO A 53 9.50 6.67 1.92
N VAL A 54 8.52 7.44 2.38
CA VAL A 54 7.35 6.95 3.10
C VAL A 54 6.10 7.09 2.24
N ILE A 55 5.40 5.97 2.06
CA ILE A 55 4.06 5.90 1.48
C ILE A 55 3.06 5.94 2.63
N GLY A 56 2.35 7.05 2.73
CA GLY A 56 1.33 7.26 3.77
C GLY A 56 -0.08 6.95 3.26
N LEU A 57 -0.90 6.42 4.16
CA LEU A 57 -2.33 6.27 3.95
C LEU A 57 -3.09 6.43 5.28
N TRP A 58 -4.40 6.57 5.19
CA TRP A 58 -5.26 6.57 6.38
C TRP A 58 -6.48 5.70 6.11
N LYS A 59 -6.60 4.58 6.84
CA LYS A 59 -7.78 3.72 6.78
C LYS A 59 -8.86 4.29 7.69
N ASP A 60 -10.01 4.64 7.10
CA ASP A 60 -11.21 5.06 7.83
C ASP A 60 -12.40 4.22 7.36
N GLY A 61 -13.02 3.49 8.31
CA GLY A 61 -14.01 2.45 7.97
C GLY A 61 -13.38 1.12 7.58
N HIS A 62 -14.21 0.23 7.02
CA HIS A 62 -13.85 -1.13 6.61
C HIS A 62 -14.62 -1.62 5.38
N ASP A 63 -15.61 -0.86 4.91
CA ASP A 63 -16.42 -1.17 3.75
C ASP A 63 -16.24 -0.13 2.64
N GLY A 64 -16.48 -0.54 1.39
CA GLY A 64 -16.37 0.34 0.25
C GLY A 64 -14.93 0.89 0.09
N VAL A 65 -14.82 2.18 -0.22
CA VAL A 65 -13.54 2.89 -0.27
C VAL A 65 -13.17 3.33 1.14
N PHE A 66 -12.16 2.71 1.74
CA PHE A 66 -11.69 2.99 3.10
C PHE A 66 -10.19 3.35 3.19
N ILE A 67 -9.41 3.11 2.13
CA ILE A 67 -7.99 3.53 2.06
C ILE A 67 -7.94 4.99 1.60
N THR A 68 -7.64 5.89 2.52
CA THR A 68 -7.59 7.34 2.27
C THR A 68 -8.84 7.81 1.51
N PRO A 69 -10.05 7.65 2.12
CA PRO A 69 -11.29 7.60 1.38
C PRO A 69 -11.77 8.94 0.81
N THR A 70 -11.25 10.06 1.30
CA THR A 70 -11.67 11.40 0.85
C THR A 70 -10.48 12.31 0.59
N LEU A 71 -10.71 13.42 -0.12
CA LEU A 71 -9.69 14.46 -0.31
C LEU A 71 -9.17 15.02 1.02
N THR A 72 -10.05 15.19 2.02
CA THR A 72 -9.65 15.63 3.36
C THR A 72 -8.65 14.66 4.01
N HIS A 73 -8.88 13.35 3.89
CA HIS A 73 -7.94 12.33 4.37
C HIS A 73 -6.61 12.42 3.63
N ALA A 74 -6.64 12.57 2.31
CA ALA A 74 -5.43 12.67 1.49
C ALA A 74 -4.56 13.88 1.89
N ILE A 75 -5.15 15.04 2.08
CA ILE A 75 -4.46 16.25 2.54
C ILE A 75 -3.88 16.07 3.95
N ALA A 76 -4.63 15.44 4.86
CA ALA A 76 -4.16 15.18 6.22
C ALA A 76 -2.98 14.19 6.23
N VAL A 77 -3.01 13.15 5.40
CA VAL A 77 -1.88 12.22 5.23
C VAL A 77 -0.67 12.96 4.67
N ALA A 78 -0.83 13.75 3.62
CA ALA A 78 0.24 14.55 3.04
C ALA A 78 0.87 15.54 4.05
N ALA A 79 0.07 16.07 4.97
CA ALA A 79 0.55 16.98 6.03
C ALA A 79 1.48 16.32 7.06
N THR A 80 1.55 14.97 7.12
CA THR A 80 2.48 14.24 8.00
C THR A 80 3.93 14.27 7.52
N GLY A 81 4.19 14.75 6.29
CA GLY A 81 5.52 14.80 5.68
C GLY A 81 5.90 13.54 4.89
N CYS A 82 4.96 12.62 4.65
CA CYS A 82 5.21 11.50 3.73
C CYS A 82 5.36 12.03 2.29
N GLN A 83 6.22 11.37 1.50
CA GLN A 83 6.52 11.75 0.12
C GLN A 83 5.46 11.25 -0.86
N ILE A 84 4.76 10.17 -0.51
CA ILE A 84 3.78 9.52 -1.38
C ILE A 84 2.50 9.30 -0.57
N VAL A 85 1.36 9.67 -1.13
CA VAL A 85 0.02 9.38 -0.55
C VAL A 85 -0.63 8.26 -1.33
N ALA A 86 -0.99 7.16 -0.66
CA ALA A 86 -1.72 6.06 -1.28
C ALA A 86 -3.24 6.28 -1.14
N LEU A 87 -3.94 6.13 -2.26
CA LEU A 87 -5.38 6.30 -2.40
C LEU A 87 -6.01 5.04 -3.01
N ASP A 88 -7.16 4.63 -2.51
CA ASP A 88 -8.01 3.66 -3.22
C ASP A 88 -8.36 4.23 -4.61
N ALA A 89 -7.97 3.54 -5.66
CA ALA A 89 -8.17 3.96 -7.05
C ALA A 89 -9.25 3.16 -7.79
N THR A 90 -10.03 2.36 -7.05
CA THR A 90 -11.11 1.58 -7.65
C THR A 90 -12.28 2.45 -8.12
N GLY A 91 -13.08 1.93 -9.03
CA GLY A 91 -14.30 2.59 -9.51
C GLY A 91 -15.44 2.70 -8.49
N ARG A 92 -15.23 2.25 -7.23
CA ARG A 92 -16.21 2.31 -6.16
C ARG A 92 -16.49 3.76 -5.71
N PRO A 93 -17.72 4.10 -5.31
CA PRO A 93 -18.06 5.46 -4.88
C PRO A 93 -17.29 5.86 -3.62
N ARG A 94 -16.70 7.05 -3.62
CA ARG A 94 -16.01 7.63 -2.46
C ARG A 94 -17.01 8.33 -1.53
N PRO A 95 -16.75 8.34 -0.20
CA PRO A 95 -17.69 8.93 0.77
C PRO A 95 -17.97 10.43 0.58
N ASP A 96 -17.02 11.18 0.01
CA ASP A 96 -17.17 12.61 -0.28
C ASP A 96 -17.80 12.91 -1.65
N GLY A 97 -18.14 11.87 -2.43
CA GLY A 97 -18.73 11.98 -3.75
C GLY A 97 -17.75 12.39 -4.86
N LEU A 98 -16.47 12.58 -4.56
CA LEU A 98 -15.46 12.89 -5.56
C LEU A 98 -15.05 11.62 -6.33
N THR A 99 -14.68 11.80 -7.60
CA THR A 99 -14.00 10.74 -8.35
C THR A 99 -12.52 10.64 -7.90
N PHE A 100 -11.86 9.53 -8.26
CA PHE A 100 -10.42 9.39 -8.03
C PHE A 100 -9.64 10.54 -8.69
N ALA A 101 -9.95 10.88 -9.94
CA ALA A 101 -9.31 11.98 -10.67
C ALA A 101 -9.49 13.35 -9.97
N GLN A 102 -10.69 13.62 -9.45
CA GLN A 102 -10.93 14.87 -8.69
C GLN A 102 -10.15 14.88 -7.37
N THR A 103 -10.02 13.74 -6.70
CA THR A 103 -9.23 13.60 -5.47
C THR A 103 -7.73 13.82 -5.76
N VAL A 104 -7.20 13.23 -6.84
CA VAL A 104 -5.81 13.47 -7.29
C VAL A 104 -5.56 14.93 -7.61
N ALA A 105 -6.43 15.55 -8.41
CA ALA A 105 -6.31 16.97 -8.78
C ALA A 105 -6.33 17.89 -7.54
N GLY A 106 -7.29 17.67 -6.62
CA GLY A 106 -7.39 18.46 -5.39
C GLY A 106 -6.19 18.25 -4.44
N LEU A 107 -5.66 17.04 -4.36
CA LEU A 107 -4.46 16.76 -3.58
C LEU A 107 -3.23 17.47 -4.18
N LYS A 108 -3.02 17.36 -5.49
CA LYS A 108 -1.90 18.01 -6.18
C LYS A 108 -2.00 19.55 -6.17
N GLU A 109 -3.19 20.11 -6.16
CA GLU A 109 -3.40 21.54 -5.95
C GLU A 109 -3.00 21.98 -4.53
N ALA A 110 -3.42 21.23 -3.52
CA ALA A 110 -3.10 21.52 -2.11
C ALA A 110 -1.64 21.22 -1.74
N ARG A 111 -1.05 20.20 -2.34
CA ARG A 111 0.28 19.65 -2.04
C ARG A 111 0.99 19.19 -3.32
N PRO A 112 1.52 20.13 -4.12
CA PRO A 112 2.13 19.85 -5.43
C PRO A 112 3.44 19.03 -5.34
N ASP A 113 4.04 18.99 -4.17
CA ASP A 113 5.27 18.24 -3.85
C ASP A 113 5.05 16.74 -3.55
N VAL A 114 3.80 16.33 -3.35
CA VAL A 114 3.46 14.95 -2.96
C VAL A 114 3.13 14.09 -4.17
N LEU A 115 3.67 12.89 -4.22
CA LEU A 115 3.32 11.88 -5.22
C LEU A 115 2.07 11.10 -4.80
N VAL A 116 1.31 10.63 -5.79
CA VAL A 116 0.10 9.83 -5.60
C VAL A 116 0.35 8.39 -6.02
N MET A 117 0.16 7.44 -5.08
CA MET A 117 0.10 6.02 -5.38
C MET A 117 -1.36 5.59 -5.48
N ALA A 118 -1.72 4.95 -6.58
CA ALA A 118 -3.05 4.42 -6.83
C ALA A 118 -3.13 2.95 -6.40
N ASP A 119 -3.93 2.64 -5.38
CA ASP A 119 -4.22 1.26 -4.97
C ASP A 119 -5.32 0.68 -5.86
N CYS A 120 -4.95 -0.16 -6.83
CA CYS A 120 -5.82 -0.73 -7.86
C CYS A 120 -6.24 -2.16 -7.51
N GLY A 121 -7.47 -2.54 -7.92
CA GLY A 121 -8.00 -3.90 -7.81
C GLY A 121 -7.96 -4.68 -9.14
N CYS A 122 -7.92 -3.97 -10.27
CA CYS A 122 -7.93 -4.56 -11.60
C CYS A 122 -7.18 -3.68 -12.63
N LEU A 123 -7.08 -4.16 -13.87
CA LEU A 123 -6.43 -3.45 -14.97
C LEU A 123 -7.13 -2.13 -15.33
N ASP A 124 -8.45 -2.10 -15.27
CA ASP A 124 -9.22 -0.89 -15.62
C ASP A 124 -9.03 0.21 -14.58
N ASP A 125 -8.89 -0.15 -13.28
CA ASP A 125 -8.48 0.80 -12.24
C ASP A 125 -7.10 1.40 -12.53
N ALA A 126 -6.13 0.57 -12.92
CA ALA A 126 -4.77 1.02 -13.24
C ALA A 126 -4.74 2.00 -14.41
N ARG A 127 -5.52 1.73 -15.48
CA ARG A 127 -5.67 2.64 -16.62
C ARG A 127 -6.28 3.97 -16.20
N ALA A 128 -7.41 3.92 -15.51
CA ALA A 128 -8.10 5.11 -15.04
C ALA A 128 -7.23 5.93 -14.06
N ALA A 129 -6.45 5.27 -13.21
CA ALA A 129 -5.54 5.93 -12.28
C ALA A 129 -4.41 6.65 -13.00
N GLN A 130 -3.80 6.03 -14.02
CA GLN A 130 -2.75 6.65 -14.82
C GLN A 130 -3.30 7.86 -15.60
N ASP A 131 -4.47 7.72 -16.24
CA ASP A 131 -5.16 8.82 -16.94
C ASP A 131 -5.51 9.98 -15.99
N ALA A 132 -5.77 9.68 -14.71
CA ALA A 132 -6.04 10.67 -13.67
C ALA A 132 -4.79 11.34 -13.10
N GLY A 133 -3.58 10.95 -13.54
CA GLY A 133 -2.31 11.54 -13.13
C GLY A 133 -1.73 10.96 -11.84
N ALA A 134 -2.00 9.70 -11.51
CA ALA A 134 -1.27 8.97 -10.49
C ALA A 134 0.21 8.82 -10.88
N ASP A 135 1.11 8.94 -9.90
CA ASP A 135 2.56 8.86 -10.12
C ASP A 135 3.09 7.44 -9.92
N VAL A 136 2.33 6.57 -9.25
CA VAL A 136 2.65 5.17 -8.97
C VAL A 136 1.38 4.33 -9.04
N LEU A 137 1.45 3.16 -9.68
CA LEU A 137 0.38 2.16 -9.68
C LEU A 137 0.69 1.06 -8.66
N GLY A 138 -0.32 0.60 -7.92
CA GLY A 138 -0.19 -0.49 -6.95
C GLY A 138 -1.27 -1.56 -7.15
N THR A 139 -0.93 -2.84 -6.99
CA THR A 139 -1.89 -3.97 -7.08
C THR A 139 -2.58 -4.28 -5.75
N THR A 140 -2.55 -3.35 -4.82
CA THR A 140 -2.95 -3.50 -3.40
C THR A 140 -4.33 -4.13 -3.21
N LEU A 141 -5.29 -3.78 -4.05
CA LEU A 141 -6.69 -4.19 -3.93
C LEU A 141 -7.08 -5.39 -4.80
N ALA A 142 -6.13 -6.00 -5.51
CA ALA A 142 -6.37 -7.20 -6.32
C ALA A 142 -6.95 -8.35 -5.47
N GLY A 143 -8.14 -8.83 -5.85
CA GLY A 143 -8.85 -9.87 -5.14
C GLY A 143 -9.65 -9.40 -3.91
N TYR A 144 -9.69 -8.10 -3.62
CA TYR A 144 -10.46 -7.55 -2.49
C TYR A 144 -11.72 -6.75 -2.90
N THR A 145 -11.90 -6.49 -4.19
CA THR A 145 -12.99 -5.63 -4.72
C THR A 145 -14.03 -6.37 -5.55
N GLY A 146 -13.82 -7.67 -5.78
CA GLY A 146 -14.75 -8.55 -6.46
C GLY A 146 -14.50 -8.72 -7.97
N GLU A 147 -13.70 -7.83 -8.60
CA GLU A 147 -13.38 -7.92 -10.04
C GLU A 147 -12.39 -9.03 -10.36
N ARG A 148 -11.57 -9.44 -9.39
CA ARG A 148 -10.57 -10.49 -9.54
C ARG A 148 -10.67 -11.52 -8.42
N PRO A 149 -10.34 -12.80 -8.68
CA PRO A 149 -10.31 -13.82 -7.64
C PRO A 149 -9.16 -13.56 -6.64
N VAL A 150 -9.35 -14.02 -5.41
CA VAL A 150 -8.27 -14.07 -4.42
C VAL A 150 -7.27 -15.16 -4.81
N THR A 151 -5.98 -14.81 -4.92
CA THR A 151 -4.88 -15.75 -5.20
C THR A 151 -4.14 -16.12 -3.91
N GLU A 152 -3.42 -17.25 -3.87
CA GLU A 152 -2.60 -17.63 -2.72
C GLU A 152 -1.37 -16.75 -2.52
N GLY A 153 -0.83 -16.19 -3.62
CA GLY A 153 0.30 -15.25 -3.64
C GLY A 153 -0.08 -13.94 -4.31
N PRO A 154 0.88 -13.14 -4.75
CA PRO A 154 0.62 -11.95 -5.56
C PRO A 154 -0.09 -12.35 -6.87
N ASP A 155 -0.96 -11.48 -7.36
CA ASP A 155 -1.68 -11.69 -8.62
C ASP A 155 -0.76 -11.38 -9.81
N ILE A 156 0.05 -12.37 -10.20
CA ILE A 156 1.06 -12.22 -11.26
C ILE A 156 0.41 -11.93 -12.61
N GLU A 157 -0.78 -12.47 -12.88
CA GLU A 157 -1.50 -12.16 -14.11
C GLU A 157 -1.85 -10.66 -14.18
N LEU A 158 -2.33 -10.07 -13.09
CA LEU A 158 -2.57 -8.63 -13.04
C LEU A 158 -1.26 -7.83 -13.15
N VAL A 159 -0.19 -8.30 -12.51
CA VAL A 159 1.14 -7.67 -12.63
C VAL A 159 1.56 -7.58 -14.09
N ASP A 160 1.48 -8.68 -14.84
CA ASP A 160 1.82 -8.72 -16.28
C ASP A 160 0.93 -7.76 -17.08
N GLN A 161 -0.38 -7.76 -16.83
CA GLN A 161 -1.33 -6.89 -17.52
C GLN A 161 -1.03 -5.41 -17.27
N VAL A 162 -0.76 -5.03 -16.02
CA VAL A 162 -0.46 -3.64 -15.67
C VAL A 162 0.93 -3.24 -16.16
N ALA A 163 1.95 -4.09 -16.01
CA ALA A 163 3.30 -3.82 -16.50
C ALA A 163 3.33 -3.56 -18.02
N ALA A 164 2.45 -4.22 -18.79
CA ALA A 164 2.35 -4.03 -20.24
C ALA A 164 1.81 -2.66 -20.65
N ILE A 165 1.12 -1.94 -19.75
CA ILE A 165 0.49 -0.64 -20.07
C ILE A 165 1.02 0.52 -19.22
N ALA A 166 1.80 0.23 -18.16
CA ALA A 166 2.22 1.23 -17.20
C ALA A 166 3.24 2.21 -17.80
N GLU A 167 2.96 3.49 -17.71
CA GLU A 167 3.87 4.60 -18.06
C GLU A 167 4.54 5.18 -16.78
N VAL A 168 4.09 4.74 -15.60
CA VAL A 168 4.61 5.10 -14.28
C VAL A 168 5.03 3.85 -13.52
N PRO A 169 5.85 3.96 -12.46
CA PRO A 169 6.30 2.79 -11.70
C PRO A 169 5.16 1.93 -11.18
N LEU A 170 5.27 0.59 -11.38
CA LEU A 170 4.36 -0.41 -10.82
C LEU A 170 4.92 -0.95 -9.51
N VAL A 171 4.15 -0.86 -8.45
CA VAL A 171 4.43 -1.45 -7.14
C VAL A 171 3.49 -2.63 -6.90
N VAL A 172 4.06 -3.83 -6.71
CA VAL A 172 3.27 -5.02 -6.42
C VAL A 172 3.04 -5.13 -4.92
N GLU A 173 1.78 -5.14 -4.53
CA GLU A 173 1.34 -5.34 -3.15
C GLU A 173 0.18 -6.35 -3.10
N GLY A 174 0.15 -7.11 -2.04
CA GLY A 174 -0.89 -8.10 -1.77
C GLY A 174 -0.36 -9.53 -1.77
N ARG A 175 -0.51 -10.20 -0.62
CA ARG A 175 -0.20 -11.64 -0.43
C ARG A 175 1.24 -12.06 -0.80
N VAL A 176 2.19 -11.14 -0.77
CA VAL A 176 3.62 -11.47 -0.89
C VAL A 176 4.11 -11.97 0.47
N HIS A 177 4.28 -13.30 0.59
CA HIS A 177 4.56 -13.96 1.86
C HIS A 177 5.96 -14.58 1.92
N THR A 178 6.65 -14.69 0.79
CA THR A 178 7.99 -15.27 0.71
C THR A 178 8.94 -14.42 -0.12
N PRO A 179 10.26 -14.49 0.13
CA PRO A 179 11.26 -13.82 -0.72
C PRO A 179 11.17 -14.25 -2.20
N ALA A 180 10.82 -15.52 -2.47
CA ALA A 180 10.66 -16.02 -3.83
C ALA A 180 9.49 -15.33 -4.57
N GLN A 181 8.36 -15.09 -3.87
CA GLN A 181 7.24 -14.36 -4.45
C GLN A 181 7.59 -12.88 -4.74
N ALA A 182 8.40 -12.26 -3.87
CA ALA A 182 8.88 -10.91 -4.11
C ALA A 182 9.83 -10.85 -5.33
N ALA A 183 10.75 -11.81 -5.46
CA ALA A 183 11.63 -11.92 -6.62
C ALA A 183 10.82 -12.15 -7.91
N LEU A 184 9.84 -13.05 -7.89
CA LEU A 184 8.95 -13.32 -9.02
C LEU A 184 8.21 -12.06 -9.46
N ALA A 185 7.67 -11.27 -8.54
CA ALA A 185 7.01 -10.01 -8.88
C ALA A 185 7.95 -9.02 -9.59
N MET A 186 9.23 -8.97 -9.16
CA MET A 186 10.24 -8.14 -9.84
C MET A 186 10.57 -8.64 -11.24
N GLU A 187 10.63 -9.97 -11.47
CA GLU A 187 10.83 -10.58 -12.78
C GLU A 187 9.69 -10.28 -13.75
N HIS A 188 8.47 -10.10 -13.23
CA HIS A 188 7.26 -9.75 -13.98
C HIS A 188 7.06 -8.23 -14.16
N GLY A 189 8.08 -7.41 -13.92
CA GLY A 189 8.07 -5.99 -14.27
C GLY A 189 7.71 -5.03 -13.13
N ALA A 190 7.63 -5.51 -11.88
CA ALA A 190 7.48 -4.60 -10.75
C ALA A 190 8.71 -3.69 -10.58
N PHE A 191 8.50 -2.41 -10.36
CA PHE A 191 9.54 -1.47 -9.93
C PHE A 191 9.94 -1.72 -8.46
N ALA A 192 8.93 -2.01 -7.63
CA ALA A 192 9.12 -2.35 -6.22
C ALA A 192 8.01 -3.31 -5.74
N VAL A 193 8.26 -3.96 -4.61
CA VAL A 193 7.32 -4.90 -3.98
C VAL A 193 7.07 -4.46 -2.55
N VAL A 194 5.80 -4.36 -2.16
CA VAL A 194 5.39 -4.12 -0.77
C VAL A 194 5.17 -5.45 -0.06
N VAL A 195 5.83 -5.63 1.06
CA VAL A 195 5.63 -6.76 1.95
C VAL A 195 5.20 -6.27 3.33
N GLY A 196 4.00 -6.66 3.74
CA GLY A 196 3.45 -6.35 5.07
C GLY A 196 3.49 -7.57 5.98
N THR A 197 2.49 -8.42 5.89
CA THR A 197 2.23 -9.53 6.82
C THR A 197 3.46 -10.39 7.11
N ALA A 198 4.22 -10.76 6.10
CA ALA A 198 5.39 -11.65 6.26
C ALA A 198 6.59 -10.99 6.98
N ILE A 199 6.58 -9.67 7.16
CA ILE A 199 7.66 -8.95 7.85
C ILE A 199 7.17 -8.33 9.17
N THR A 200 5.97 -7.75 9.18
CA THR A 200 5.53 -6.84 10.25
C THR A 200 4.37 -7.34 11.09
N HIS A 201 3.84 -8.56 10.85
CA HIS A 201 2.71 -9.13 11.57
C HIS A 201 3.08 -10.41 12.34
N PRO A 202 3.74 -10.31 13.52
CA PRO A 202 4.16 -11.48 14.30
C PRO A 202 3.01 -12.43 14.65
N THR A 203 1.82 -11.92 14.94
CA THR A 203 0.62 -12.72 15.22
C THR A 203 0.32 -13.68 14.07
N THR A 204 0.27 -13.17 12.84
CA THR A 204 -0.03 -13.99 11.65
C THR A 204 1.13 -14.93 11.31
N ILE A 205 2.37 -14.42 11.34
CA ILE A 205 3.56 -15.25 11.07
C ILE A 205 3.63 -16.42 12.05
N THR A 206 3.43 -16.16 13.34
CA THR A 206 3.41 -17.19 14.38
C THR A 206 2.30 -18.24 14.09
N SER A 207 1.12 -17.79 13.66
CA SER A 207 0.01 -18.69 13.36
C SER A 207 0.34 -19.65 12.20
N TRP A 208 1.06 -19.21 11.18
CA TRP A 208 1.51 -20.07 10.07
C TRP A 208 2.40 -21.22 10.55
N PHE A 209 3.36 -20.93 11.43
CA PHE A 209 4.21 -21.98 12.01
C PHE A 209 3.42 -22.94 12.89
N VAL A 210 2.51 -22.44 13.74
CA VAL A 210 1.66 -23.28 14.59
C VAL A 210 0.78 -24.19 13.76
N GLN A 211 0.17 -23.69 12.68
CA GLN A 211 -0.66 -24.51 11.80
C GLN A 211 0.15 -25.61 11.10
N ALA A 212 1.33 -25.28 10.57
CA ALA A 212 2.21 -26.26 9.91
C ALA A 212 2.64 -27.39 10.87
N LEU A 213 2.81 -27.10 12.17
CA LEU A 213 3.16 -28.12 13.16
C LEU A 213 1.97 -29.03 13.57
N ARG A 214 0.72 -28.53 13.41
CA ARG A 214 -0.50 -29.27 13.72
C ARG A 214 -1.00 -30.16 12.56
N SER A 215 -0.55 -29.90 11.36
CA SER A 215 -0.93 -30.61 10.13
C SER A 215 -0.12 -31.90 9.92
N ARG A 216 0.56 -32.40 10.95
CA ARG A 216 1.35 -33.66 10.96
C ARG A 216 0.57 -34.80 11.58
#